data_3ebf0856527d8d72cf500cb9342dcb57
#
_entry.id   3ebf0856527d8d72cf500cb9342dcb57
#
_cell.length_a   1.000
_cell.length_b   1.000
_cell.length_c   1.000
_cell.angle_alpha   90.00
_cell.angle_beta   90.00
_cell.angle_gamma   90.00
#
_symmetry.space_group_name_H-M   'P 1'
#
loop_
_entity.id
_entity.type
_entity.pdbx_description
1 polymer ?
#
loop_
_entity_poly.entity_id
_entity_poly.type
_entity_poly.pdbx_seq_one_letter_code
_entity_poly.pdbx_strand_id
1 'polypeptide(L)'
;MCHEMSHRMCIATEQDANMGAFLACAAHPDTVFQYSGYFMAFRYCYNALLSVGTSTSSAAAKEIYAGVSELLQQDMNSYDTFFAVNAGGTANDIASSVNDAYLKTSGDEDGIGSYEQVSDLLVGWYIQQVYLPQHQEEVITFDPTDKSQVDLTEDTK
;
A
#
# COMPACT_ATOMS: atom_id res chain seq x y z
N MET A 1 1.39 15.91 -5.26
CA MET A 1 2.63 16.76 -5.30
C MET A 1 3.88 15.93 -5.01
N CYS A 2 4.04 15.28 -3.83
CA CYS A 2 5.24 14.46 -3.54
C CYS A 2 5.45 13.30 -4.53
N HIS A 3 4.39 12.65 -4.98
CA HIS A 3 4.41 11.63 -6.04
C HIS A 3 5.06 12.14 -7.34
N GLU A 4 4.57 13.27 -7.87
CA GLU A 4 5.14 13.88 -9.08
C GLU A 4 6.59 14.35 -8.88
N MET A 5 6.94 14.75 -7.65
CA MET A 5 8.33 15.07 -7.33
C MET A 5 9.21 13.83 -7.35
N SER A 6 8.71 12.68 -6.94
CA SER A 6 9.43 11.41 -7.03
C SER A 6 9.78 11.08 -8.49
N HIS A 7 8.84 11.22 -9.41
CA HIS A 7 9.13 11.06 -10.85
C HIS A 7 10.18 12.03 -11.36
N ARG A 8 10.15 13.28 -10.90
CA ARG A 8 11.20 14.28 -11.26
C ARG A 8 12.57 13.94 -10.68
N MET A 9 12.64 13.10 -9.66
CA MET A 9 13.88 12.54 -9.11
C MET A 9 14.30 11.23 -9.79
N CYS A 10 13.75 10.94 -10.98
CA CYS A 10 14.02 9.75 -11.78
C CYS A 10 13.51 8.43 -11.18
N ILE A 11 12.54 8.48 -10.29
CA ILE A 11 11.81 7.28 -9.85
C ILE A 11 10.75 6.99 -10.93
N ALA A 12 10.95 5.93 -11.70
CA ALA A 12 10.15 5.68 -12.91
C ALA A 12 8.83 4.95 -12.61
N THR A 13 8.82 4.02 -11.65
CA THR A 13 7.66 3.18 -11.38
C THR A 13 6.64 3.89 -10.48
N GLU A 14 5.36 3.63 -10.72
CA GLU A 14 4.26 4.22 -9.92
C GLU A 14 4.32 3.79 -8.46
N GLN A 15 4.61 2.52 -8.22
CA GLN A 15 4.73 1.97 -6.86
C GLN A 15 5.83 2.66 -6.06
N ASP A 16 7.02 2.84 -6.66
CA ASP A 16 8.13 3.49 -5.99
C ASP A 16 7.89 5.00 -5.81
N ALA A 17 7.23 5.65 -6.76
CA ALA A 17 6.82 7.04 -6.65
C ALA A 17 5.79 7.25 -5.53
N ASN A 18 4.83 6.33 -5.39
CA ASN A 18 3.85 6.33 -4.30
C ASN A 18 4.53 6.07 -2.94
N MET A 19 5.48 5.12 -2.88
CA MET A 19 6.26 4.88 -1.67
C MET A 19 7.14 6.08 -1.30
N GLY A 20 7.81 6.70 -2.28
CA GLY A 20 8.58 7.93 -2.09
C GLY A 20 7.71 9.09 -1.58
N ALA A 21 6.50 9.23 -2.11
CA ALA A 21 5.54 10.21 -1.65
C ALA A 21 5.10 9.97 -0.19
N PHE A 22 4.83 8.72 0.17
CA PHE A 22 4.52 8.33 1.55
C PHE A 22 5.65 8.71 2.50
N LEU A 23 6.88 8.29 2.20
CA LEU A 23 8.05 8.56 3.05
C LEU A 23 8.28 10.06 3.23
N ALA A 24 8.19 10.85 2.15
CA ALA A 24 8.34 12.29 2.21
C ALA A 24 7.26 12.96 3.07
N CYS A 25 6.01 12.51 2.95
CA CYS A 25 4.90 13.03 3.73
C CYS A 25 4.99 12.61 5.20
N ALA A 26 5.31 11.35 5.48
CA ALA A 26 5.43 10.83 6.84
C ALA A 26 6.56 11.50 7.64
N ALA A 27 7.66 11.87 6.98
CA ALA A 27 8.78 12.57 7.58
C ALA A 27 8.60 14.10 7.67
N HIS A 28 7.53 14.65 7.08
CA HIS A 28 7.32 16.09 7.07
C HIS A 28 6.92 16.61 8.45
N PRO A 29 7.41 17.80 8.89
CA PRO A 29 7.08 18.36 10.21
C PRO A 29 5.61 18.81 10.34
N ASP A 30 4.95 19.13 9.23
CA ASP A 30 3.54 19.54 9.21
C ASP A 30 2.62 18.33 9.19
N THR A 31 1.71 18.26 10.17
CA THR A 31 0.76 17.16 10.36
C THR A 31 -0.23 17.00 9.20
N VAL A 32 -0.48 18.04 8.40
CA VAL A 32 -1.34 17.95 7.21
C VAL A 32 -0.67 17.07 6.15
N PHE A 33 0.64 17.20 5.97
CA PHE A 33 1.39 16.32 5.06
C PHE A 33 1.44 14.89 5.61
N GLN A 34 1.73 14.73 6.90
CA GLN A 34 1.74 13.41 7.54
C GLN A 34 0.39 12.71 7.34
N TYR A 35 -0.71 13.40 7.66
CA TYR A 35 -2.04 12.88 7.46
C TYR A 35 -2.29 12.45 6.01
N SER A 36 -1.92 13.29 5.05
CA SER A 36 -2.07 12.97 3.62
C SER A 36 -1.31 11.70 3.21
N GLY A 37 -0.07 11.54 3.70
CA GLY A 37 0.72 10.33 3.46
C GLY A 37 0.08 9.07 4.04
N TYR A 38 -0.31 9.10 5.31
CA TYR A 38 -0.95 7.97 5.98
C TYR A 38 -2.34 7.66 5.42
N PHE A 39 -3.11 8.68 5.03
CA PHE A 39 -4.40 8.50 4.36
C PHE A 39 -4.25 7.70 3.05
N MET A 40 -3.30 8.07 2.20
CA MET A 40 -3.06 7.34 0.96
C MET A 40 -2.51 5.93 1.21
N ALA A 41 -1.59 5.76 2.16
CA ALA A 41 -1.07 4.45 2.55
C ALA A 41 -2.20 3.53 3.04
N PHE A 42 -3.08 4.03 3.89
CA PHE A 42 -4.26 3.29 4.35
C PHE A 42 -5.14 2.86 3.17
N ARG A 43 -5.42 3.76 2.22
CA ARG A 43 -6.22 3.45 1.03
C ARG A 43 -5.60 2.36 0.18
N TYR A 44 -4.30 2.42 -0.08
CA TYR A 44 -3.61 1.39 -0.86
C TYR A 44 -3.72 0.02 -0.20
N CYS A 45 -3.39 -0.08 1.08
CA CYS A 45 -3.48 -1.35 1.81
C CYS A 45 -4.93 -1.86 1.93
N TYR A 46 -5.89 -0.96 2.15
CA TYR A 46 -7.31 -1.31 2.25
C TYR A 46 -7.86 -1.83 0.92
N ASN A 47 -7.54 -1.19 -0.19
CA ASN A 47 -7.95 -1.63 -1.52
C ASN A 47 -7.28 -2.95 -1.92
N ALA A 48 -5.99 -3.13 -1.59
CA ALA A 48 -5.30 -4.40 -1.80
C ALA A 48 -5.97 -5.54 -1.01
N LEU A 49 -6.39 -5.30 0.24
CA LEU A 49 -7.14 -6.29 1.02
C LEU A 49 -8.48 -6.64 0.40
N LEU A 50 -9.19 -5.66 -0.17
CA LEU A 50 -10.46 -5.88 -0.88
C LEU A 50 -10.25 -6.66 -2.19
N SER A 51 -9.17 -6.40 -2.94
CA SER A 51 -8.87 -7.04 -4.22
C SER A 51 -8.62 -8.55 -4.10
N VAL A 52 -8.20 -9.03 -2.92
CA VAL A 52 -8.05 -10.48 -2.63
C VAL A 52 -9.36 -11.26 -2.86
N GLY A 53 -10.51 -10.63 -2.66
CA GLY A 53 -11.82 -11.16 -3.04
C GLY A 53 -12.32 -12.39 -2.26
N THR A 54 -11.66 -12.79 -1.17
CA THR A 54 -12.10 -13.90 -0.32
C THR A 54 -13.11 -13.44 0.73
N SER A 55 -13.88 -14.39 1.28
CA SER A 55 -14.80 -14.09 2.38
C SER A 55 -14.06 -13.59 3.63
N THR A 56 -12.88 -14.11 3.89
CA THR A 56 -12.03 -13.71 5.01
C THR A 56 -11.50 -12.29 4.83
N SER A 57 -10.98 -11.93 3.65
CA SER A 57 -10.50 -10.58 3.37
C SER A 57 -11.64 -9.55 3.42
N SER A 58 -12.82 -9.91 2.93
CA SER A 58 -14.01 -9.04 2.99
C SER A 58 -14.50 -8.82 4.42
N ALA A 59 -14.42 -9.83 5.28
CA ALA A 59 -14.77 -9.70 6.70
C ALA A 59 -13.76 -8.81 7.44
N ALA A 60 -12.46 -9.05 7.23
CA ALA A 60 -11.39 -8.23 7.79
C ALA A 60 -11.49 -6.76 7.35
N ALA A 61 -11.74 -6.50 6.07
CA ALA A 61 -11.93 -5.14 5.56
C ALA A 61 -13.10 -4.41 6.23
N LYS A 62 -14.23 -5.11 6.46
CA LYS A 62 -15.37 -4.53 7.17
C LYS A 62 -15.05 -4.19 8.62
N GLU A 63 -14.32 -5.07 9.31
CA GLU A 63 -13.89 -4.85 10.70
C GLU A 63 -12.95 -3.65 10.79
N ILE A 64 -11.96 -3.59 9.91
CA ILE A 64 -11.03 -2.45 9.82
C ILE A 64 -11.78 -1.15 9.57
N TYR A 65 -12.69 -1.13 8.58
CA TYR A 65 -13.47 0.07 8.26
C TYR A 65 -14.37 0.52 9.43
N ALA A 66 -14.95 -0.42 10.16
CA ALA A 66 -15.74 -0.09 11.34
C ALA A 66 -14.89 0.46 12.50
N GLY A 67 -13.61 0.10 12.55
CA GLY A 67 -12.68 0.55 13.60
C GLY A 67 -12.03 1.91 13.35
N VAL A 68 -12.06 2.45 12.11
CA VAL A 68 -11.48 3.76 11.83
C VAL A 68 -12.40 4.90 12.27
N SER A 69 -11.83 6.09 12.53
CA SER A 69 -12.59 7.25 12.96
C SER A 69 -13.62 7.70 11.93
N GLU A 70 -14.71 8.30 12.39
CA GLU A 70 -15.75 8.87 11.51
C GLU A 70 -15.17 9.91 10.53
N LEU A 71 -14.18 10.69 10.96
CA LEU A 71 -13.51 11.67 10.09
C LEU A 71 -12.76 10.98 8.94
N LEU A 72 -12.03 9.91 9.23
CA LEU A 72 -11.34 9.15 8.18
C LEU A 72 -12.34 8.51 7.20
N GLN A 73 -13.48 7.98 7.71
CA GLN A 73 -14.55 7.45 6.85
C GLN A 73 -15.15 8.54 5.94
N GLN A 74 -15.35 9.74 6.47
CA GLN A 74 -15.84 10.89 5.68
C GLN A 74 -14.84 11.30 4.60
N ASP A 75 -13.55 11.33 4.92
CA ASP A 75 -12.50 11.67 3.95
C ASP A 75 -12.38 10.60 2.86
N MET A 76 -12.48 9.32 3.22
CA MET A 76 -12.51 8.23 2.22
C MET A 76 -13.71 8.38 1.28
N ASN A 77 -14.91 8.59 1.81
CA ASN A 77 -16.11 8.77 1.00
C ASN A 77 -16.04 10.01 0.12
N SER A 78 -15.48 11.11 0.62
CA SER A 78 -15.28 12.34 -0.12
C SER A 78 -14.29 12.16 -1.27
N TYR A 79 -13.20 11.46 -1.03
CA TYR A 79 -12.22 11.12 -2.04
C TYR A 79 -12.83 10.26 -3.15
N ASP A 80 -13.53 9.18 -2.78
CA ASP A 80 -14.18 8.28 -3.74
C ASP A 80 -15.25 9.00 -4.57
N THR A 81 -16.06 9.84 -3.92
CA THR A 81 -17.08 10.66 -4.60
C THR A 81 -16.45 11.64 -5.59
N PHE A 82 -15.36 12.31 -5.20
CA PHE A 82 -14.65 13.24 -6.07
C PHE A 82 -14.18 12.56 -7.34
N PHE A 83 -13.52 11.41 -7.21
CA PHE A 83 -13.03 10.67 -8.37
C PHE A 83 -14.15 10.03 -9.18
N ALA A 84 -15.21 9.51 -8.56
CA ALA A 84 -16.36 8.94 -9.26
C ALA A 84 -17.08 10.00 -10.12
N VAL A 85 -17.26 11.21 -9.61
CA VAL A 85 -17.89 12.31 -10.36
C VAL A 85 -17.00 12.77 -11.53
N ASN A 86 -15.68 12.74 -11.36
CA ASN A 86 -14.73 13.19 -12.37
C ASN A 86 -14.26 12.07 -13.31
N ALA A 87 -14.61 10.80 -13.06
CA ALA A 87 -14.25 9.65 -13.89
C ALA A 87 -15.05 9.56 -15.21
N GLY A 88 -16.12 10.32 -15.39
CA GLY A 88 -17.01 10.25 -16.55
C GLY A 88 -16.66 11.30 -17.61
N GLY A 89 -16.03 10.88 -18.71
CA GLY A 89 -15.87 11.70 -19.90
C GLY A 89 -14.77 11.21 -20.82
N THR A 90 -14.98 11.33 -22.14
CA THR A 90 -14.07 10.90 -23.22
C THR A 90 -12.62 11.42 -23.03
N ALA A 91 -12.47 12.62 -22.45
CA ALA A 91 -11.16 13.21 -22.17
C ALA A 91 -10.40 12.44 -21.06
N ASN A 92 -11.12 11.96 -20.03
CA ASN A 92 -10.52 11.19 -18.95
C ASN A 92 -10.15 9.78 -19.42
N ASP A 93 -10.98 9.14 -20.26
CA ASP A 93 -10.68 7.82 -20.85
C ASP A 93 -9.44 7.88 -21.74
N ILE A 94 -9.31 8.94 -22.54
CA ILE A 94 -8.13 9.17 -23.38
C ILE A 94 -6.90 9.43 -22.51
N ALA A 95 -7.00 10.27 -21.48
CA ALA A 95 -5.89 10.56 -20.58
C ALA A 95 -5.42 9.31 -19.84
N SER A 96 -6.33 8.47 -19.35
CA SER A 96 -6.01 7.20 -18.68
C SER A 96 -5.34 6.23 -19.64
N SER A 97 -5.83 6.11 -20.88
CA SER A 97 -5.24 5.23 -21.89
C SER A 97 -3.83 5.68 -22.31
N VAL A 98 -3.61 6.99 -22.44
CA VAL A 98 -2.29 7.56 -22.76
C VAL A 98 -1.33 7.35 -21.61
N ASN A 99 -1.78 7.54 -20.36
CA ASN A 99 -0.96 7.32 -19.17
C ASN A 99 -0.57 5.84 -19.03
N ASP A 100 -1.51 4.91 -19.19
CA ASP A 100 -1.24 3.46 -19.15
C ASP A 100 -0.23 3.04 -20.23
N ALA A 101 -0.39 3.54 -21.46
CA ALA A 101 0.56 3.30 -22.55
C ALA A 101 1.95 3.87 -22.25
N TYR A 102 2.02 5.07 -21.65
CA TYR A 102 3.27 5.68 -21.22
C TYR A 102 3.98 4.85 -20.15
N LEU A 103 3.26 4.42 -19.10
CA LEU A 103 3.80 3.62 -18.02
C LEU A 103 4.40 2.31 -18.53
N LYS A 104 3.65 1.57 -19.36
CA LYS A 104 4.12 0.32 -19.98
C LYS A 104 5.34 0.54 -20.87
N THR A 105 5.42 1.64 -21.60
CA THR A 105 6.58 1.99 -22.45
C THR A 105 7.79 2.39 -21.60
N SER A 106 7.55 2.95 -20.40
CA SER A 106 8.60 3.37 -19.46
C SER A 106 9.14 2.23 -18.59
N GLY A 107 8.67 0.99 -18.81
CA GLY A 107 9.16 -0.21 -18.13
C GLY A 107 8.28 -0.68 -16.97
N ASP A 108 7.12 -0.06 -16.75
CA ASP A 108 6.11 -0.54 -15.84
C ASP A 108 5.16 -1.48 -16.61
N GLU A 109 5.47 -2.78 -16.60
CA GLU A 109 4.72 -3.78 -17.36
C GLU A 109 3.26 -3.91 -16.88
N ASP A 110 2.99 -3.60 -15.61
CA ASP A 110 1.67 -3.68 -15.00
C ASP A 110 0.81 -2.43 -15.25
N GLY A 111 1.43 -1.32 -15.68
CA GLY A 111 0.72 -0.07 -15.96
C GLY A 111 -0.04 0.45 -14.73
N ILE A 112 -1.34 0.74 -14.89
CA ILE A 112 -2.20 1.21 -13.79
C ILE A 112 -2.34 0.16 -12.67
N GLY A 113 -2.17 -1.13 -12.96
CA GLY A 113 -2.18 -2.22 -11.96
C GLY A 113 -1.06 -2.12 -10.93
N SER A 114 0.02 -1.37 -11.20
CA SER A 114 1.14 -1.16 -10.27
C SER A 114 0.76 -0.46 -8.97
N TYR A 115 -0.40 0.20 -8.92
CA TYR A 115 -0.91 0.79 -7.67
C TYR A 115 -1.18 -0.24 -6.57
N GLU A 116 -1.47 -1.48 -6.92
CA GLU A 116 -1.65 -2.56 -5.94
C GLU A 116 -0.33 -2.97 -5.29
N GLN A 117 0.78 -2.85 -6.01
CA GLN A 117 2.10 -3.29 -5.54
C GLN A 117 2.71 -2.35 -4.47
N VAL A 118 2.24 -1.11 -4.36
CA VAL A 118 2.69 -0.21 -3.30
C VAL A 118 2.32 -0.72 -1.90
N SER A 119 1.24 -1.51 -1.78
CA SER A 119 0.85 -2.10 -0.49
C SER A 119 1.92 -3.02 0.08
N ASP A 120 2.64 -3.77 -0.76
CA ASP A 120 3.71 -4.67 -0.33
C ASP A 120 4.89 -3.88 0.24
N LEU A 121 5.25 -2.77 -0.40
CA LEU A 121 6.30 -1.87 0.08
C LEU A 121 5.92 -1.23 1.42
N LEU A 122 4.67 -0.78 1.55
CA LEU A 122 4.15 -0.18 2.78
C LEU A 122 4.10 -1.18 3.94
N VAL A 123 3.65 -2.40 3.69
CA VAL A 123 3.62 -3.48 4.69
C VAL A 123 5.06 -3.86 5.10
N GLY A 124 5.97 -4.01 4.14
CA GLY A 124 7.38 -4.28 4.42
C GLY A 124 8.03 -3.18 5.25
N TRP A 125 7.78 -1.92 4.93
CA TRP A 125 8.24 -0.78 5.70
C TRP A 125 7.67 -0.78 7.12
N TYR A 126 6.36 -1.02 7.29
CA TYR A 126 5.72 -1.08 8.59
C TYR A 126 6.31 -2.19 9.47
N ILE A 127 6.50 -3.38 8.91
CA ILE A 127 7.10 -4.50 9.63
C ILE A 127 8.49 -4.12 10.13
N GLN A 128 9.34 -3.55 9.29
CA GLN A 128 10.72 -3.24 9.64
C GLN A 128 10.87 -2.04 10.58
N GLN A 129 10.07 -0.98 10.37
CA GLN A 129 10.25 0.29 11.09
C GLN A 129 9.37 0.41 12.32
N VAL A 130 8.27 -0.33 12.40
CA VAL A 130 7.30 -0.20 13.48
C VAL A 130 7.13 -1.52 14.24
N TYR A 131 6.76 -2.59 13.54
CA TYR A 131 6.41 -3.85 14.20
C TYR A 131 7.62 -4.51 14.87
N LEU A 132 8.67 -4.81 14.14
CA LEU A 132 9.85 -5.49 14.68
C LEU A 132 10.53 -4.71 15.81
N PRO A 133 10.71 -3.38 15.77
CA PRO A 133 11.28 -2.64 16.90
C PRO A 133 10.44 -2.72 18.19
N GLN A 134 9.12 -2.87 18.06
CA GLN A 134 8.20 -2.97 19.20
C GLN A 134 8.10 -4.41 19.76
N HIS A 135 8.44 -5.42 18.95
CA HIS A 135 8.30 -6.85 19.28
C HIS A 135 9.65 -7.58 19.27
N GLN A 136 10.73 -6.91 19.67
CA GLN A 136 12.10 -7.47 19.66
C GLN A 136 12.24 -8.74 20.53
N GLU A 137 11.38 -8.91 21.53
CA GLU A 137 11.40 -10.11 22.39
C GLU A 137 10.72 -11.33 21.73
N GLU A 138 9.92 -11.13 20.68
CA GLU A 138 9.23 -12.20 19.94
C GLU A 138 10.04 -12.73 18.75
N VAL A 139 11.15 -12.11 18.42
CA VAL A 139 12.03 -12.61 17.38
C VAL A 139 12.69 -13.88 17.89
N ILE A 140 12.12 -15.02 17.53
CA ILE A 140 12.71 -16.33 17.75
C ILE A 140 14.10 -16.30 17.10
N THR A 141 15.13 -16.14 17.92
CA THR A 141 16.50 -16.31 17.45
C THR A 141 16.64 -17.77 17.05
N PHE A 142 16.72 -18.02 15.74
CA PHE A 142 17.04 -19.35 15.24
C PHE A 142 18.44 -19.72 15.79
N ASP A 143 18.48 -20.62 16.76
CA ASP A 143 19.74 -21.23 17.22
C ASP A 143 20.02 -22.44 16.33
N PRO A 144 21.00 -22.36 15.41
CA PRO A 144 21.32 -23.46 14.52
C PRO A 144 21.88 -24.68 15.28
N THR A 145 22.13 -24.57 16.58
CA THR A 145 22.63 -25.68 17.44
C THR A 145 21.49 -26.36 18.21
N ASP A 146 20.32 -25.79 18.26
CA ASP A 146 19.12 -26.36 18.91
C ASP A 146 18.43 -27.36 17.99
N LYS A 147 18.80 -28.63 18.16
CA LYS A 147 18.19 -29.75 17.41
C LYS A 147 16.72 -30.04 17.75
N SER A 148 16.17 -29.44 18.79
CA SER A 148 14.76 -29.64 19.16
C SER A 148 13.78 -28.96 18.22
N GLN A 149 14.26 -28.01 17.38
CA GLN A 149 13.44 -27.27 16.40
C GLN A 149 13.41 -27.92 15.01
N VAL A 150 14.08 -29.05 14.81
CA VAL A 150 14.19 -29.76 13.52
C VAL A 150 13.60 -31.17 13.63
N ASP A 151 12.36 -31.30 14.08
CA ASP A 151 11.65 -32.58 13.94
C ASP A 151 10.55 -32.40 12.85
N LEU A 152 11.01 -32.37 11.61
CA LEU A 152 10.16 -32.45 10.41
C LEU A 152 10.32 -33.84 9.78
N THR A 153 10.43 -34.89 10.57
CA THR A 153 10.43 -36.24 10.00
C THR A 153 9.38 -37.11 10.66
N GLU A 154 8.65 -37.72 9.76
CA GLU A 154 7.81 -38.90 9.89
C GLU A 154 6.31 -38.69 10.14
N ASP A 155 5.60 -38.54 9.04
CA ASP A 155 4.40 -39.36 8.80
C ASP A 155 4.28 -39.69 7.32
N THR A 156 5.07 -40.68 6.89
CA THR A 156 4.77 -41.48 5.70
C THR A 156 4.61 -42.93 6.16
N LYS A 157 3.37 -43.29 6.44
CA LYS A 157 2.87 -44.67 6.28
C LYS A 157 1.39 -44.66 5.89
#